data_4d9f561035c0cea4f6d848c4d6d56942
#
_entry.id   4d9f561035c0cea4f6d848c4d6d56942
#
_cell.length_a   1.000
_cell.length_b   1.000
_cell.length_c   1.000
_cell.angle_alpha   90.00
_cell.angle_beta   90.00
_cell.angle_gamma   90.00
#
_symmetry.space_group_name_H-M   'P 1'
#
loop_
_entity.id
_entity.type
_entity.pdbx_description
1 polymer ?
#
loop_
_entity_poly.entity_id
_entity_poly.type
_entity_poly.pdbx_seq_one_letter_code
_entity_poly.pdbx_strand_id
1 'polypeptide(L)' 'GMSFVEYVSRKRIDASKKLLKETNLKVYEVAEKIGFKDAHYFCICFKKQTGQTIKEYRGA' A
#
# COMPACT_ATOMS: atom_id res chain seq x y z
N GLY A 1 -1.27 3.92 -21.80
CA GLY A 1 -0.75 2.95 -20.86
C GLY A 1 -0.11 3.61 -19.66
N MET A 2 0.21 2.81 -18.68
CA MET A 2 0.86 3.34 -17.50
C MET A 2 2.37 3.13 -17.58
N SER A 3 3.11 3.97 -16.88
CA SER A 3 4.55 3.85 -16.86
C SER A 3 4.94 2.59 -16.07
N PHE A 4 6.20 2.18 -16.21
CA PHE A 4 6.72 1.04 -15.45
C PHE A 4 6.59 1.28 -13.96
N VAL A 5 6.90 2.51 -13.52
CA VAL A 5 6.80 2.86 -12.09
C VAL A 5 5.37 2.74 -11.58
N GLU A 6 4.41 3.21 -12.37
CA GLU A 6 3.00 3.11 -11.98
C GLU A 6 2.56 1.66 -11.91
N TYR A 7 3.00 0.84 -12.84
CA TYR A 7 2.67 -0.57 -12.86
C TYR A 7 3.19 -1.28 -11.60
N VAL A 8 4.44 -1.04 -11.27
CA VAL A 8 5.06 -1.63 -10.08
C VAL A 8 4.36 -1.15 -8.81
N SER A 9 4.05 0.14 -8.74
CA SER A 9 3.34 0.68 -7.57
C SER A 9 1.98 0.04 -7.40
N ARG A 10 1.25 -0.18 -8.47
CA ARG A 10 -0.06 -0.85 -8.40
C ARG A 10 0.06 -2.27 -7.87
N LYS A 11 1.05 -3.01 -8.35
CA LYS A 11 1.29 -4.37 -7.89
C LYS A 11 1.60 -4.40 -6.41
N ARG A 12 2.42 -3.46 -5.95
CA ARG A 12 2.76 -3.36 -4.53
C ARG A 12 1.54 -3.00 -3.69
N ILE A 13 0.72 -2.07 -4.17
CA ILE A 13 -0.49 -1.68 -3.45
C ILE A 13 -1.46 -2.85 -3.37
N ASP A 14 -1.64 -3.60 -4.45
CA ASP A 14 -2.51 -4.78 -4.44
C ASP A 14 -2.02 -5.80 -3.41
N ALA A 15 -0.72 -6.03 -3.33
CA ALA A 15 -0.16 -6.93 -2.33
C ALA A 15 -0.40 -6.42 -0.92
N SER A 16 -0.32 -5.10 -0.72
CA SER A 16 -0.54 -4.51 0.59
C SER A 16 -1.97 -4.68 1.08
N LYS A 17 -2.93 -4.67 0.17
CA LYS A 17 -4.34 -4.84 0.54
C LYS A 17 -4.56 -6.13 1.30
N LYS A 18 -3.95 -7.20 0.84
CA LYS A 18 -4.07 -8.49 1.49
C LYS A 18 -3.45 -8.47 2.88
N LEU A 19 -2.26 -7.93 3.00
CA LEU A 19 -1.58 -7.85 4.30
C LEU A 19 -2.35 -6.98 5.28
N LEU A 20 -2.91 -5.87 4.79
CA LEU A 20 -3.66 -4.96 5.64
C LEU A 20 -4.95 -5.58 6.18
N LYS A 21 -5.58 -6.47 5.41
CA LYS A 21 -6.81 -7.12 5.84
C LYS A 21 -6.58 -8.38 6.63
N GLU A 22 -5.55 -9.14 6.29
CA GLU A 22 -5.34 -10.47 6.87
C GLU A 22 -4.36 -10.50 8.04
N THR A 23 -3.67 -9.41 8.31
CA THR A 23 -2.69 -9.35 9.38
C THR A 23 -2.87 -8.12 10.23
N ASN A 24 -2.21 -8.09 11.39
CA ASN A 24 -2.18 -6.91 12.25
C ASN A 24 -0.86 -6.17 12.13
N LEU A 25 -0.14 -6.39 11.04
CA LEU A 25 1.14 -5.72 10.81
C LEU A 25 0.95 -4.20 10.79
N LYS A 26 1.94 -3.51 11.30
CA LYS A 26 1.94 -2.06 11.27
C LYS A 26 2.19 -1.57 9.84
N VAL A 27 1.80 -0.34 9.56
CA VAL A 27 1.94 0.22 8.21
C VAL A 27 3.37 0.13 7.72
N TYR A 28 4.35 0.47 8.55
CA TYR A 28 5.75 0.42 8.11
C TYR A 28 6.20 -1.01 7.84
N GLU A 29 5.65 -1.98 8.56
CA GLU A 29 5.98 -3.38 8.34
C GLU A 29 5.43 -3.86 6.99
N VAL A 30 4.22 -3.47 6.68
CA VAL A 30 3.62 -3.81 5.39
C VAL A 30 4.41 -3.16 4.26
N ALA A 31 4.75 -1.88 4.40
CA ALA A 31 5.52 -1.16 3.39
C ALA A 31 6.83 -1.89 3.09
N GLU A 32 7.52 -2.32 4.14
CA GLU A 32 8.78 -3.04 4.00
C GLU A 32 8.61 -4.34 3.25
N LYS A 33 7.57 -5.10 3.60
CA LYS A 33 7.34 -6.41 2.98
C LYS A 33 7.02 -6.32 1.50
N ILE A 34 6.35 -5.25 1.08
CA ILE A 34 5.95 -5.11 -0.31
C ILE A 34 6.94 -4.30 -1.15
N GLY A 35 8.03 -3.84 -0.53
CA GLY A 35 9.11 -3.22 -1.27
C GLY A 35 9.12 -1.71 -1.34
N PHE A 36 8.30 -1.03 -0.54
CA PHE A 36 8.40 0.41 -0.42
C PHE A 36 9.50 0.75 0.58
N LYS A 37 10.30 1.74 0.25
CA LYS A 37 11.40 2.16 1.13
C LYS A 37 10.92 3.03 2.27
N ASP A 38 9.77 3.67 2.11
CA ASP A 38 9.28 4.68 3.02
C ASP A 38 7.78 4.47 3.23
N ALA A 39 7.39 4.32 4.49
CA ALA A 39 5.98 4.12 4.83
C ALA A 39 5.13 5.34 4.44
N HIS A 40 5.69 6.54 4.53
CA HIS A 40 4.98 7.75 4.16
C HIS A 40 4.62 7.72 2.67
N TYR A 41 5.58 7.35 1.84
CA TYR A 41 5.36 7.24 0.40
C TYR A 41 4.33 6.15 0.10
N PHE A 42 4.41 5.04 0.82
CA PHE A 42 3.43 3.97 0.70
C PHE A 42 2.01 4.50 0.97
N CYS A 43 1.84 5.28 2.03
CA CYS A 43 0.54 5.86 2.36
C CYS A 43 0.02 6.76 1.25
N ILE A 44 0.89 7.57 0.67
CA ILE A 44 0.51 8.47 -0.43
C ILE A 44 0.05 7.67 -1.64
N CYS A 45 0.82 6.65 -2.02
CA CYS A 45 0.47 5.81 -3.16
C CYS A 45 -0.83 5.06 -2.92
N PHE A 46 -1.01 4.54 -1.71
CA PHE A 46 -2.21 3.80 -1.39
C PHE A 46 -3.46 4.67 -1.54
N LYS A 47 -3.42 5.86 -0.95
CA LYS A 47 -4.57 6.76 -1.07
C LYS A 47 -4.83 7.18 -2.52
N LYS A 48 -3.76 7.46 -3.25
CA LYS A 48 -3.88 7.86 -4.65
C LYS A 48 -4.53 6.78 -5.50
N GLN A 49 -4.20 5.53 -5.26
CA GLN A 49 -4.69 4.43 -6.09
C GLN A 49 -6.02 3.86 -5.62
N THR A 50 -6.33 3.92 -4.34
CA THR A 50 -7.56 3.34 -3.80
C THR A 50 -8.62 4.37 -3.44
N GLY A 51 -8.22 5.62 -3.28
CA GLY A 51 -9.14 6.67 -2.83
C GLY A 51 -9.36 6.67 -1.33
N GLN A 52 -8.72 5.78 -0.59
CA GLN A 52 -8.87 5.68 0.85
C GLN A 52 -7.52 5.72 1.54
N THR A 53 -7.49 6.20 2.78
CA THR A 53 -6.28 6.06 3.58
C THR A 53 -6.17 4.60 4.02
N ILE A 54 -4.98 4.21 4.43
CA ILE A 54 -4.77 2.84 4.92
C ILE A 54 -5.65 2.56 6.13
N LYS A 55 -5.81 3.54 7.01
CA LYS A 55 -6.66 3.39 8.18
C LYS A 55 -8.12 3.15 7.78
N GLU A 56 -8.62 3.92 6.83
CA GLU A 56 -9.98 3.74 6.32
C GLU A 56 -10.16 2.37 5.70
N TYR A 57 -9.19 1.95 4.93
CA TYR A 57 -9.25 0.66 4.24
C TYR A 57 -9.27 -0.50 5.24
N ARG A 58 -8.50 -0.41 6.30
CA ARG A 58 -8.46 -1.46 7.31
C ARG A 58 -9.79 -1.62 8.04
N GLY A 59 -10.66 -0.66 7.92
CA GLY A 59 -11.98 -0.76 8.49
C GLY A 59 -11.99 -0.55 9.98
N ALA A 60 -11.14 0.30 10.38
CA ALA A 60 -10.98 0.60 11.78
C ALA A 60 -12.30 0.97 12.44
#